data_b097be96cb3f3e94d5825dcc1f52ee94
#
_entry.id   b097be96cb3f3e94d5825dcc1f52ee94
#
_cell.length_a   1.000
_cell.length_b   1.000
_cell.length_c   1.000
_cell.angle_alpha   90.00
_cell.angle_beta   90.00
_cell.angle_gamma   90.00
#
_symmetry.space_group_name_H-M   'P 1'
#
loop_
_entity.id
_entity.type
_entity.pdbx_description
1 polymer ?
#
loop_
_entity_poly.entity_id
_entity_poly.type
_entity_poly.pdbx_seq_one_letter_code
_entity_poly.pdbx_strand_id
1 'polypeptide(L)'
;MCIRDSRYPQRQPQVGDIVFEVRNWRAHHPQRSDREHLKGIDLNVRRGEIVGIAGLMGAGRTELAMSIFGRSWGQRISGEVRLHGQPIDVSTVEKAVRHGLAYVTEDRKGNGLVLNEDIQFNTSLANLPGVSFASVIDSGQEHRVAQDYREKLRIRCSGVDQKTLNLSGGNQQKVVLSKWLFTSPEVLILDEPTRG
;
A
#
# COMPACT_ATOMS: atom_id res chain seq x y z
N MET A 1 11.01 4.90 33.33
CA MET A 1 9.58 4.69 33.01
C MET A 1 9.35 5.33 31.64
N CYS A 2 9.16 4.53 30.60
CA CYS A 2 9.08 5.02 29.23
C CYS A 2 7.74 5.72 28.98
N ILE A 3 7.81 7.01 28.66
CA ILE A 3 6.67 7.90 28.33
C ILE A 3 5.95 7.47 27.00
N ARG A 4 6.36 6.36 26.39
CA ARG A 4 5.82 5.89 25.10
C ARG A 4 4.40 5.32 25.21
N ASP A 5 4.04 4.72 26.32
CA ASP A 5 2.76 4.01 26.46
C ASP A 5 1.54 4.94 26.49
N SER A 6 1.72 6.21 26.86
CA SER A 6 0.65 7.21 26.87
C SER A 6 0.36 7.88 25.52
N ARG A 7 1.15 7.59 24.48
CA ARG A 7 1.00 8.17 23.13
C ARG A 7 0.22 7.32 22.15
N TYR A 8 -0.05 6.08 22.47
CA TYR A 8 -0.86 5.21 21.62
C TYR A 8 -2.33 5.32 22.02
N PRO A 9 -3.21 5.68 21.09
CA PRO A 9 -4.63 5.67 21.39
C PRO A 9 -5.06 4.26 21.78
N GLN A 10 -5.75 4.13 22.91
CA GLN A 10 -6.34 2.87 23.31
C GLN A 10 -7.41 2.50 22.28
N ARG A 11 -7.15 1.45 21.50
CA ARG A 11 -8.08 0.91 20.52
C ARG A 11 -8.71 -0.35 21.07
N GLN A 12 -10.03 -0.42 21.06
CA GLN A 12 -10.76 -1.66 21.23
C GLN A 12 -11.01 -2.24 19.83
N PRO A 13 -10.24 -3.23 19.37
CA PRO A 13 -10.42 -3.80 18.04
C PRO A 13 -11.74 -4.57 18.00
N GLN A 14 -12.61 -4.21 17.05
CA GLN A 14 -13.77 -5.04 16.71
C GLN A 14 -13.32 -5.99 15.58
N VAL A 15 -12.82 -7.15 15.99
CA VAL A 15 -12.31 -8.16 15.07
C VAL A 15 -13.48 -9.04 14.59
N GLY A 16 -13.71 -9.02 13.27
CA GLY A 16 -14.76 -9.81 12.61
C GLY A 16 -14.24 -11.08 11.94
N ASP A 17 -14.90 -11.45 10.84
CA ASP A 17 -14.54 -12.63 10.04
C ASP A 17 -13.24 -12.42 9.25
N ILE A 18 -12.65 -13.53 8.78
CA ILE A 18 -11.47 -13.50 7.91
C ILE A 18 -11.87 -12.83 6.59
N VAL A 19 -11.15 -11.76 6.24
CA VAL A 19 -11.36 -11.00 5.00
C VAL A 19 -10.30 -11.36 3.96
N PHE A 20 -9.06 -11.50 4.37
CA PHE A 20 -7.94 -11.72 3.48
C PHE A 20 -7.14 -12.95 3.91
N GLU A 21 -6.80 -13.79 2.95
CA GLU A 21 -6.00 -14.99 3.18
C GLU A 21 -4.94 -15.14 2.09
N VAL A 22 -3.78 -15.57 2.51
CA VAL A 22 -2.69 -16.04 1.64
C VAL A 22 -2.41 -17.48 2.02
N ARG A 23 -2.39 -18.40 1.06
CA ARG A 23 -2.22 -19.83 1.29
C ARG A 23 -1.06 -20.40 0.49
N ASN A 24 -0.15 -21.07 1.18
CA ASN A 24 1.01 -21.76 0.60
C ASN A 24 1.76 -20.88 -0.41
N TRP A 25 1.96 -19.59 -0.07
CA TRP A 25 2.58 -18.63 -0.98
C TRP A 25 4.08 -18.87 -1.10
N ARG A 26 4.54 -19.04 -2.33
CA ARG A 26 5.93 -19.34 -2.65
C ARG A 26 6.42 -18.40 -3.72
N ALA A 27 7.69 -18.02 -3.64
CA ALA A 27 8.35 -17.24 -4.68
C ALA A 27 9.85 -17.54 -4.71
N HIS A 28 10.42 -17.59 -5.90
CA HIS A 28 11.85 -17.72 -6.12
C HIS A 28 12.48 -16.33 -6.29
N HIS A 29 13.77 -16.25 -5.96
CA HIS A 29 14.52 -15.00 -6.09
C HIS A 29 14.58 -14.56 -7.57
N PRO A 30 14.38 -13.26 -7.90
CA PRO A 30 14.29 -12.79 -9.30
C PRO A 30 15.54 -13.08 -10.15
N GLN A 31 16.74 -13.10 -9.53
CA GLN A 31 18.02 -13.33 -10.19
C GLN A 31 18.57 -14.75 -9.97
N ARG A 32 17.97 -15.54 -9.07
CA ARG A 32 18.39 -16.90 -8.74
C ARG A 32 17.18 -17.80 -8.68
N SER A 33 16.73 -18.26 -9.85
CA SER A 33 15.52 -19.07 -9.97
C SER A 33 15.58 -20.44 -9.30
N ASP A 34 16.79 -20.90 -8.97
CA ASP A 34 17.08 -22.12 -8.20
C ASP A 34 16.81 -21.92 -6.69
N ARG A 35 16.84 -20.67 -6.21
CA ARG A 35 16.65 -20.35 -4.79
C ARG A 35 15.22 -19.94 -4.51
N GLU A 36 14.47 -20.80 -3.84
CA GLU A 36 13.19 -20.46 -3.23
C GLU A 36 13.42 -19.50 -2.06
N HIS A 37 12.81 -18.33 -2.11
CA HIS A 37 12.95 -17.28 -1.09
C HIS A 37 11.77 -17.28 -0.13
N LEU A 38 10.55 -17.33 -0.65
CA LEU A 38 9.33 -17.48 0.14
C LEU A 38 8.87 -18.93 0.05
N LYS A 39 8.76 -19.59 1.21
CA LYS A 39 8.66 -21.06 1.31
C LYS A 39 7.35 -21.51 1.92
N GLY A 40 6.23 -21.27 1.23
CA GLY A 40 4.92 -21.71 1.70
C GLY A 40 4.41 -20.89 2.87
N ILE A 41 4.18 -19.60 2.63
CA ILE A 41 3.67 -18.66 3.63
C ILE A 41 2.16 -18.76 3.69
N ASP A 42 1.64 -18.94 4.91
CA ASP A 42 0.22 -18.85 5.21
C ASP A 42 -0.03 -17.64 6.10
N LEU A 43 -1.01 -16.81 5.74
CA LEU A 43 -1.39 -15.60 6.46
C LEU A 43 -2.89 -15.40 6.34
N ASN A 44 -3.52 -14.96 7.42
CA ASN A 44 -4.89 -14.48 7.37
C ASN A 44 -5.03 -13.16 8.13
N VAL A 45 -5.99 -12.34 7.68
CA VAL A 45 -6.33 -11.04 8.29
C VAL A 45 -7.84 -10.96 8.42
N ARG A 46 -8.32 -10.58 9.59
CA ARG A 46 -9.74 -10.42 9.89
C ARG A 46 -10.18 -8.96 9.68
N ARG A 47 -11.46 -8.76 9.48
CA ARG A 47 -12.05 -7.42 9.44
C ARG A 47 -11.69 -6.63 10.70
N GLY A 48 -11.19 -5.41 10.51
CA GLY A 48 -10.80 -4.53 11.61
C GLY A 48 -9.54 -4.92 12.37
N GLU A 49 -8.85 -5.99 11.97
CA GLU A 49 -7.60 -6.44 12.54
C GLU A 49 -6.40 -5.67 11.95
N ILE A 50 -5.36 -5.51 12.76
CA ILE A 50 -4.03 -5.06 12.33
C ILE A 50 -3.07 -6.20 12.64
N VAL A 51 -2.55 -6.83 11.60
CA VAL A 51 -1.57 -7.90 11.70
C VAL A 51 -0.16 -7.32 11.48
N GLY A 52 0.73 -7.54 12.45
CA GLY A 52 2.13 -7.14 12.35
C GLY A 52 3.01 -8.32 11.94
N ILE A 53 3.80 -8.14 10.86
CA ILE A 53 4.78 -9.11 10.42
C ILE A 53 6.17 -8.63 10.87
N ALA A 54 6.73 -9.29 11.89
CA ALA A 54 8.05 -8.97 12.41
C ALA A 54 9.12 -9.91 11.83
N GLY A 55 10.36 -9.44 11.74
CA GLY A 55 11.48 -10.23 11.28
C GLY A 55 12.76 -9.41 11.19
N LEU A 56 13.91 -10.09 11.09
CA LEU A 56 15.20 -9.46 10.88
C LEU A 56 15.28 -8.82 9.49
N MET A 57 16.23 -7.91 9.30
CA MET A 57 16.53 -7.35 7.98
C MET A 57 16.88 -8.49 7.01
N GLY A 58 16.26 -8.48 5.83
CA GLY A 58 16.41 -9.55 4.84
C GLY A 58 15.54 -10.80 5.09
N ALA A 59 14.61 -10.77 6.04
CA ALA A 59 13.69 -11.88 6.31
C ALA A 59 12.58 -12.08 5.24
N GLY A 60 12.56 -11.27 4.19
CA GLY A 60 11.60 -11.43 3.09
C GLY A 60 10.26 -10.72 3.26
N ARG A 61 10.14 -9.76 4.21
CA ARG A 61 8.88 -9.05 4.47
C ARG A 61 8.43 -8.18 3.30
N THR A 62 9.32 -7.34 2.79
CA THR A 62 9.09 -6.52 1.59
C THR A 62 8.83 -7.39 0.37
N GLU A 63 9.61 -8.45 0.21
CA GLU A 63 9.49 -9.42 -0.88
C GLU A 63 8.13 -10.14 -0.84
N LEU A 64 7.65 -10.49 0.35
CA LEU A 64 6.31 -11.05 0.53
C LEU A 64 5.23 -10.05 0.10
N ALA A 65 5.27 -8.82 0.61
CA ALA A 65 4.32 -7.79 0.27
C ALA A 65 4.27 -7.50 -1.24
N MET A 66 5.45 -7.29 -1.86
CA MET A 66 5.57 -7.03 -3.30
C MET A 66 5.15 -8.23 -4.16
N SER A 67 5.43 -9.46 -3.72
CA SER A 67 5.03 -10.66 -4.46
C SER A 67 3.52 -10.88 -4.45
N ILE A 68 2.84 -10.54 -3.37
CA ILE A 68 1.37 -10.55 -3.26
C ILE A 68 0.77 -9.40 -4.06
N PHE A 69 1.37 -8.21 -3.99
CA PHE A 69 0.86 -7.03 -4.66
C PHE A 69 1.35 -6.97 -6.11
N GLY A 70 0.60 -7.65 -7.00
CA GLY A 70 0.84 -7.61 -8.44
C GLY A 70 2.02 -8.46 -8.91
N ARG A 71 2.52 -9.40 -8.09
CA ARG A 71 3.71 -10.20 -8.40
C ARG A 71 4.91 -9.34 -8.82
N SER A 72 5.03 -8.15 -8.22
CA SER A 72 6.04 -7.15 -8.56
C SER A 72 7.45 -7.53 -8.09
N TRP A 73 7.56 -8.59 -7.29
CA TRP A 73 8.84 -9.20 -6.91
C TRP A 73 8.76 -10.74 -6.99
N GLY A 74 9.85 -11.35 -7.44
CA GLY A 74 9.99 -12.80 -7.50
C GLY A 74 9.64 -13.41 -8.86
N GLN A 75 9.95 -14.69 -9.02
CA GLN A 75 9.56 -15.53 -10.15
C GLN A 75 9.06 -16.87 -9.66
N ARG A 76 8.41 -17.65 -10.57
CA ARG A 76 7.78 -18.94 -10.25
C ARG A 76 6.88 -18.83 -9.01
N ILE A 77 6.10 -17.74 -8.95
CA ILE A 77 5.21 -17.47 -7.84
C ILE A 77 4.04 -18.44 -7.89
N SER A 78 3.78 -19.12 -6.79
CA SER A 78 2.67 -20.06 -6.61
C SER A 78 2.01 -19.86 -5.25
N GLY A 79 0.85 -20.48 -5.08
CA GLY A 79 -0.01 -20.27 -3.93
C GLY A 79 -1.28 -19.51 -4.31
N GLU A 80 -2.11 -19.22 -3.35
CA GLU A 80 -3.43 -18.63 -3.56
C GLU A 80 -3.62 -17.42 -2.64
N VAL A 81 -4.25 -16.39 -3.17
CA VAL A 81 -4.73 -15.23 -2.40
C VAL A 81 -6.26 -15.24 -2.47
N ARG A 82 -6.90 -15.07 -1.30
CA ARG A 82 -8.36 -15.00 -1.20
C ARG A 82 -8.81 -13.72 -0.53
N LEU A 83 -9.94 -13.21 -1.00
CA LEU A 83 -10.66 -12.10 -0.38
C LEU A 83 -12.10 -12.57 -0.12
N HIS A 84 -12.58 -12.43 1.13
CA HIS A 84 -13.88 -12.94 1.56
C HIS A 84 -14.12 -14.43 1.22
N GLY A 85 -13.05 -15.24 1.36
CA GLY A 85 -13.07 -16.67 1.05
C GLY A 85 -13.03 -17.04 -0.43
N GLN A 86 -13.09 -16.05 -1.34
CA GLN A 86 -13.04 -16.28 -2.78
C GLN A 86 -11.60 -16.05 -3.31
N PRO A 87 -11.07 -16.93 -4.16
CA PRO A 87 -9.78 -16.73 -4.78
C PRO A 87 -9.79 -15.48 -5.67
N ILE A 88 -8.74 -14.67 -5.60
CA ILE A 88 -8.56 -13.46 -6.41
C ILE A 88 -7.28 -13.54 -7.24
N ASP A 89 -7.32 -12.93 -8.42
CA ASP A 89 -6.15 -12.81 -9.27
C ASP A 89 -5.34 -11.55 -8.95
N VAL A 90 -4.16 -11.76 -8.37
CA VAL A 90 -3.19 -10.71 -8.03
C VAL A 90 -1.98 -10.73 -8.96
N SER A 91 -2.11 -11.23 -10.20
CA SER A 91 -0.99 -11.40 -11.12
C SER A 91 -0.41 -10.08 -11.65
N THR A 92 -1.13 -8.97 -11.52
CA THR A 92 -0.67 -7.62 -11.84
C THR A 92 -1.11 -6.63 -10.75
N VAL A 93 -0.40 -5.50 -10.64
CA VAL A 93 -0.76 -4.42 -9.69
C VAL A 93 -2.18 -3.92 -9.96
N GLU A 94 -2.55 -3.74 -11.22
CA GLU A 94 -3.90 -3.32 -11.61
C GLU A 94 -4.99 -4.27 -11.09
N LYS A 95 -4.78 -5.59 -11.21
CA LYS A 95 -5.71 -6.59 -10.71
C LYS A 95 -5.79 -6.58 -9.19
N ALA A 96 -4.65 -6.48 -8.50
CA ALA A 96 -4.60 -6.38 -7.05
C ALA A 96 -5.39 -5.15 -6.55
N VAL A 97 -5.18 -3.98 -7.17
CA VAL A 97 -5.93 -2.75 -6.85
C VAL A 97 -7.42 -2.91 -7.14
N ARG A 98 -7.80 -3.50 -8.27
CA ARG A 98 -9.20 -3.76 -8.63
C ARG A 98 -9.91 -4.66 -7.62
N HIS A 99 -9.18 -5.58 -6.98
CA HIS A 99 -9.68 -6.41 -5.88
C HIS A 99 -9.61 -5.72 -4.51
N GLY A 100 -9.30 -4.43 -4.46
CA GLY A 100 -9.29 -3.68 -3.21
C GLY A 100 -8.03 -3.86 -2.36
N LEU A 101 -6.91 -4.29 -2.93
CA LEU A 101 -5.62 -4.30 -2.25
C LEU A 101 -4.86 -3.01 -2.51
N ALA A 102 -4.16 -2.50 -1.50
CA ALA A 102 -3.24 -1.38 -1.62
C ALA A 102 -1.92 -1.68 -0.89
N TYR A 103 -0.82 -1.11 -1.41
CA TYR A 103 0.52 -1.34 -0.87
C TYR A 103 1.30 -0.04 -0.75
N VAL A 104 1.58 0.35 0.48
CA VAL A 104 2.45 1.47 0.82
C VAL A 104 3.87 0.95 0.95
N THR A 105 4.70 1.24 -0.03
CA THR A 105 6.09 0.78 -0.12
C THR A 105 7.03 1.51 0.84
N GLU A 106 8.08 0.83 1.30
CA GLU A 106 9.21 1.44 1.98
C GLU A 106 9.95 2.43 1.07
N ASP A 107 10.17 2.05 -0.20
CA ASP A 107 10.84 2.90 -1.19
C ASP A 107 9.85 3.88 -1.85
N ARG A 108 9.56 4.96 -1.12
CA ARG A 108 8.66 6.01 -1.63
C ARG A 108 9.19 6.75 -2.85
N LYS A 109 10.52 6.82 -3.01
CA LYS A 109 11.15 7.60 -4.09
C LYS A 109 11.24 6.84 -5.40
N GLY A 110 11.51 5.53 -5.34
CA GLY A 110 11.60 4.69 -6.53
C GLY A 110 10.25 4.11 -6.95
N ASN A 111 9.44 3.67 -5.97
CA ASN A 111 8.21 2.92 -6.23
C ASN A 111 6.93 3.59 -5.72
N GLY A 112 7.06 4.63 -4.89
CA GLY A 112 5.90 5.25 -4.23
C GLY A 112 5.36 6.48 -4.95
N LEU A 113 6.21 7.34 -5.47
CA LEU A 113 5.86 8.69 -5.96
C LEU A 113 6.54 9.00 -7.30
N VAL A 114 5.86 9.80 -8.12
CA VAL A 114 6.46 10.51 -9.23
C VAL A 114 6.92 11.87 -8.70
N LEU A 115 8.21 11.95 -8.27
CA LEU A 115 8.72 13.08 -7.50
C LEU A 115 8.65 14.44 -8.22
N ASN A 116 8.77 14.45 -9.56
CA ASN A 116 8.70 15.67 -10.36
C ASN A 116 7.27 16.19 -10.56
N GLU A 117 6.27 15.36 -10.23
CA GLU A 117 4.86 15.71 -10.27
C GLU A 117 4.39 16.27 -8.93
N ASP A 118 3.26 16.96 -8.96
CA ASP A 118 2.66 17.59 -7.80
C ASP A 118 1.92 16.57 -6.90
N ILE A 119 1.40 17.09 -5.79
CA ILE A 119 0.67 16.28 -4.79
C ILE A 119 -0.65 15.77 -5.37
N GLN A 120 -1.36 16.59 -6.17
CA GLN A 120 -2.66 16.18 -6.70
C GLN A 120 -2.51 15.04 -7.71
N PHE A 121 -1.56 15.12 -8.64
CA PHE A 121 -1.23 14.03 -9.56
C PHE A 121 -0.88 12.74 -8.81
N ASN A 122 0.03 12.83 -7.84
CA ASN A 122 0.43 11.64 -7.06
C ASN A 122 -0.73 11.04 -6.24
N THR A 123 -1.65 11.87 -5.75
CA THR A 123 -2.81 11.40 -4.98
C THR A 123 -3.82 10.65 -5.87
N SER A 124 -4.07 11.13 -7.08
CA SER A 124 -5.06 10.54 -8.01
C SER A 124 -4.54 9.35 -8.81
N LEU A 125 -3.21 9.21 -8.95
CA LEU A 125 -2.53 8.29 -9.86
C LEU A 125 -3.01 6.83 -9.78
N ALA A 126 -3.36 6.33 -8.58
CA ALA A 126 -3.82 4.96 -8.39
C ALA A 126 -5.32 4.75 -8.66
N ASN A 127 -6.08 5.83 -8.83
CA ASN A 127 -7.53 5.78 -9.08
C ASN A 127 -7.95 6.91 -10.03
N LEU A 128 -7.38 6.98 -11.23
CA LEU A 128 -7.73 7.95 -12.25
C LEU A 128 -9.22 7.95 -12.62
N PRO A 129 -9.92 6.81 -12.67
CA PRO A 129 -11.38 6.79 -12.88
C PRO A 129 -12.15 7.63 -11.85
N GLY A 130 -11.66 7.72 -10.61
CA GLY A 130 -12.29 8.50 -9.54
C GLY A 130 -12.24 10.01 -9.73
N VAL A 131 -11.40 10.50 -10.65
CA VAL A 131 -11.25 11.92 -11.00
C VAL A 131 -11.46 12.17 -12.50
N SER A 132 -12.08 11.23 -13.23
CA SER A 132 -12.26 11.33 -14.67
C SER A 132 -13.73 11.28 -15.05
N PHE A 133 -14.09 12.04 -16.08
CA PHE A 133 -15.37 11.95 -16.76
C PHE A 133 -15.14 11.67 -18.25
N ALA A 134 -15.80 10.66 -18.81
CA ALA A 134 -15.64 10.23 -20.21
C ALA A 134 -14.17 10.07 -20.65
N SER A 135 -13.34 9.45 -19.80
CA SER A 135 -11.89 9.24 -19.99
C SER A 135 -11.03 10.52 -20.01
N VAL A 136 -11.59 11.65 -19.61
CA VAL A 136 -10.85 12.92 -19.44
C VAL A 136 -10.75 13.22 -17.95
N ILE A 137 -9.55 13.56 -17.47
CA ILE A 137 -9.34 13.95 -16.08
C ILE A 137 -10.01 15.31 -15.84
N ASP A 138 -10.88 15.37 -14.82
CA ASP A 138 -11.41 16.61 -14.28
C ASP A 138 -10.43 17.19 -13.26
N SER A 139 -9.66 18.20 -13.68
CA SER A 139 -8.65 18.85 -12.83
C SER A 139 -9.27 19.50 -11.58
N GLY A 140 -10.51 19.95 -11.65
CA GLY A 140 -11.22 20.49 -10.49
C GLY A 140 -11.55 19.40 -9.48
N GLN A 141 -11.96 18.21 -9.93
CA GLN A 141 -12.18 17.05 -9.08
C GLN A 141 -10.89 16.55 -8.47
N GLU A 142 -9.84 16.43 -9.28
CA GLU A 142 -8.51 16.02 -8.84
C GLU A 142 -7.97 16.94 -7.74
N HIS A 143 -8.09 18.26 -7.94
CA HIS A 143 -7.71 19.26 -6.95
C HIS A 143 -8.48 19.11 -5.63
N ARG A 144 -9.81 18.92 -5.69
CA ARG A 144 -10.65 18.72 -4.50
C ARG A 144 -10.23 17.47 -3.71
N VAL A 145 -10.00 16.36 -4.39
CA VAL A 145 -9.54 15.12 -3.78
C VAL A 145 -8.19 15.32 -3.07
N ALA A 146 -7.26 15.98 -3.73
CA ALA A 146 -5.94 16.24 -3.15
C ALA A 146 -6.01 17.15 -1.91
N GLN A 147 -6.86 18.19 -1.94
CA GLN A 147 -7.09 19.06 -0.77
C GLN A 147 -7.71 18.28 0.40
N ASP A 148 -8.68 17.43 0.14
CA ASP A 148 -9.30 16.56 1.14
C ASP A 148 -8.25 15.69 1.87
N TYR A 149 -7.37 15.02 1.10
CA TYR A 149 -6.31 14.20 1.68
C TYR A 149 -5.21 15.03 2.36
N ARG A 150 -4.90 16.23 1.84
CA ARG A 150 -4.00 17.17 2.51
C ARG A 150 -4.48 17.48 3.93
N GLU A 151 -5.77 17.74 4.10
CA GLU A 151 -6.38 18.03 5.40
C GLU A 151 -6.45 16.79 6.29
N LYS A 152 -7.01 15.69 5.78
CA LYS A 152 -7.18 14.42 6.52
C LYS A 152 -5.85 13.88 7.07
N LEU A 153 -4.79 13.94 6.26
CA LEU A 153 -3.47 13.43 6.64
C LEU A 153 -2.55 14.53 7.19
N ARG A 154 -3.01 15.79 7.24
CA ARG A 154 -2.22 16.94 7.68
C ARG A 154 -0.89 17.01 6.93
N ILE A 155 -0.95 16.99 5.58
CA ILE A 155 0.22 17.15 4.72
C ILE A 155 0.66 18.61 4.76
N ARG A 156 1.90 18.85 5.19
CA ARG A 156 2.47 20.20 5.25
C ARG A 156 3.07 20.55 3.89
N CYS A 157 2.41 21.43 3.16
CA CYS A 157 2.82 21.93 1.84
C CYS A 157 2.27 23.34 1.64
N SER A 158 2.79 24.08 0.67
CA SER A 158 2.28 25.40 0.27
C SER A 158 0.93 25.31 -0.45
N GLY A 159 0.74 24.29 -1.28
CA GLY A 159 -0.48 23.96 -2.01
C GLY A 159 -0.39 22.53 -2.54
N VAL A 160 -1.49 21.98 -3.06
CA VAL A 160 -1.49 20.62 -3.63
C VAL A 160 -0.86 20.57 -5.03
N ASP A 161 -0.59 21.70 -5.64
CA ASP A 161 0.20 21.94 -6.84
C ASP A 161 1.71 21.93 -6.59
N GLN A 162 2.14 21.85 -5.32
CA GLN A 162 3.54 21.73 -4.97
C GLN A 162 4.11 20.39 -5.42
N LYS A 163 5.29 20.41 -6.09
CA LYS A 163 6.02 19.20 -6.47
C LYS A 163 6.39 18.38 -5.25
N THR A 164 6.16 17.06 -5.31
CA THR A 164 6.42 16.15 -4.20
C THR A 164 7.89 16.04 -3.82
N LEU A 165 8.80 16.33 -4.77
CA LEU A 165 10.24 16.41 -4.52
C LEU A 165 10.59 17.42 -3.40
N ASN A 166 9.84 18.51 -3.31
CA ASN A 166 10.08 19.61 -2.36
C ASN A 166 9.48 19.36 -0.97
N LEU A 167 8.86 18.21 -0.75
CA LEU A 167 8.32 17.84 0.55
C LEU A 167 9.36 17.16 1.44
N SER A 168 9.21 17.31 2.76
CA SER A 168 9.94 16.47 3.71
C SER A 168 9.56 14.99 3.56
N GLY A 169 10.46 14.08 3.96
CA GLY A 169 10.22 12.64 3.87
C GLY A 169 8.90 12.19 4.49
N GLY A 170 8.56 12.71 5.67
CA GLY A 170 7.29 12.38 6.32
C GLY A 170 6.05 12.90 5.57
N ASN A 171 6.14 14.04 4.87
CA ASN A 171 5.04 14.52 4.03
C ASN A 171 4.94 13.74 2.72
N GLN A 172 6.07 13.33 2.11
CA GLN A 172 6.10 12.40 0.99
C GLN A 172 5.40 11.09 1.33
N GLN A 173 5.67 10.52 2.53
CA GLN A 173 5.01 9.31 2.99
C GLN A 173 3.50 9.46 3.11
N LYS A 174 3.02 10.63 3.55
CA LYS A 174 1.60 10.93 3.61
C LYS A 174 0.97 11.03 2.21
N VAL A 175 1.69 11.54 1.21
CA VAL A 175 1.22 11.56 -0.19
C VAL A 175 1.13 10.13 -0.74
N VAL A 176 2.11 9.24 -0.46
CA VAL A 176 1.98 7.81 -0.81
C VAL A 176 0.74 7.19 -0.17
N LEU A 177 0.51 7.51 1.10
CA LEU A 177 -0.67 7.01 1.82
C LEU A 177 -1.98 7.57 1.22
N SER A 178 -2.03 8.87 0.85
CA SER A 178 -3.22 9.45 0.21
C SER A 178 -3.55 8.77 -1.11
N LYS A 179 -2.54 8.50 -1.94
CA LYS A 179 -2.66 7.77 -3.21
C LYS A 179 -3.42 6.45 -3.03
N TRP A 180 -3.01 5.67 -2.05
CA TRP A 180 -3.59 4.36 -1.82
C TRP A 180 -4.93 4.43 -1.10
N LEU A 181 -5.12 5.33 -0.14
CA LEU A 181 -6.42 5.52 0.50
C LEU A 181 -7.50 6.01 -0.47
N PHE A 182 -7.12 6.75 -1.52
CA PHE A 182 -8.05 7.19 -2.56
C PHE A 182 -8.61 6.04 -3.40
N THR A 183 -7.96 4.87 -3.42
CA THR A 183 -8.53 3.66 -4.03
C THR A 183 -9.60 2.98 -3.16
N SER A 184 -9.83 3.48 -1.93
CA SER A 184 -10.75 2.88 -0.94
C SER A 184 -10.48 1.39 -0.71
N PRO A 185 -9.26 1.00 -0.33
CA PRO A 185 -8.87 -0.40 -0.24
C PRO A 185 -9.56 -1.14 0.90
N GLU A 186 -9.86 -2.42 0.70
CA GLU A 186 -10.30 -3.33 1.76
C GLU A 186 -9.14 -3.86 2.60
N VAL A 187 -7.99 -4.04 1.95
CA VAL A 187 -6.75 -4.52 2.57
C VAL A 187 -5.62 -3.54 2.26
N LEU A 188 -5.01 -3.00 3.31
CA LEU A 188 -3.89 -2.08 3.20
C LEU A 188 -2.62 -2.73 3.76
N ILE A 189 -1.65 -2.96 2.89
CA ILE A 189 -0.32 -3.47 3.26
C ILE A 189 0.59 -2.26 3.47
N LEU A 190 1.22 -2.18 4.65
CA LEU A 190 2.12 -1.10 5.03
C LEU A 190 3.53 -1.67 5.24
N ASP A 191 4.49 -1.25 4.42
CA ASP A 191 5.89 -1.66 4.53
C ASP A 191 6.72 -0.51 5.10
N GLU A 192 7.25 -0.70 6.32
CA GLU A 192 8.00 0.30 7.08
C GLU A 192 7.38 1.73 7.06
N PRO A 193 6.09 1.89 7.40
CA PRO A 193 5.34 3.14 7.15
C PRO A 193 5.83 4.33 7.98
N THR A 194 6.68 4.11 8.96
CA THR A 194 7.22 5.15 9.87
C THR A 194 8.66 5.52 9.57
N ARG A 195 9.26 4.95 8.52
CA ARG A 195 10.62 5.25 8.08
C ARG A 195 10.62 6.54 7.26
N GLY A 196 10.99 7.66 7.92
CA GLY A 196 11.06 8.98 7.29
C GLY A 196 11.60 10.03 8.23
#